data_86a52cd2eb4874844dc8d7aa2bb7107c
#
_entry.id   86a52cd2eb4874844dc8d7aa2bb7107c
#
_cell.length_a   1.000
_cell.length_b   1.000
_cell.length_c   1.000
_cell.angle_alpha   90.00
_cell.angle_beta   90.00
_cell.angle_gamma   90.00
#
_symmetry.space_group_name_H-M   'P 1'
#
loop_
_entity.id
_entity.type
_entity.pdbx_description
1 polymer ?
#
loop_
_entity_poly.entity_id
_entity_poly.type
_entity_poly.pdbx_seq_one_letter_code
_entity_poly.pdbx_strand_id
1 'polypeptide(L)'
;MAEPSITQPQAPPPAGRARRRRATPSSTMTLARLSCMTGILFAALFVLALVFVYTTPHLSASDADITAFYNSSSTALVTVGIYLIPLAGIAFLWHAHTTRLLIKSRTPSPSAIPDGLQLVSGILFVVLLFAGTASAGSVALLKDLTSAPLPSADFARGMLAVGYGMVFIYALRGAGMYALTTTSLLREAGIMPKWLALVSYLVAAFLLLSTAMHPAAMLLFPTWVVIAGLVVFIRAGRVAEPPASERQSA
;
A
#
# COMPACT_ATOMS: atom_id res chain seq x y z
N MET A 1 56.94 -10.05 57.86
CA MET A 1 56.01 -9.04 57.29
C MET A 1 55.84 -9.37 55.82
N ALA A 2 54.71 -9.97 55.46
CA ALA A 2 54.38 -10.31 54.08
C ALA A 2 53.41 -9.24 53.56
N GLU A 3 53.77 -8.60 52.42
CA GLU A 3 52.90 -7.63 51.74
C GLU A 3 51.68 -8.34 51.12
N PRO A 4 50.48 -7.76 51.20
CA PRO A 4 49.32 -8.32 50.53
C PRO A 4 49.37 -7.98 49.01
N SER A 5 49.38 -9.01 48.19
CA SER A 5 49.23 -8.97 46.73
C SER A 5 47.88 -8.37 46.35
N ILE A 6 47.86 -7.18 45.75
CA ILE A 6 46.66 -6.51 45.22
C ILE A 6 46.27 -7.17 43.91
N THR A 7 45.25 -7.98 43.94
CA THR A 7 44.65 -8.57 42.70
C THR A 7 43.94 -7.46 41.91
N GLN A 8 44.47 -7.10 40.73
CA GLN A 8 43.81 -6.15 39.84
C GLN A 8 42.47 -6.72 39.36
N PRO A 9 41.40 -5.93 39.32
CA PRO A 9 40.12 -6.36 38.77
C PRO A 9 40.32 -6.58 37.24
N GLN A 10 39.99 -7.80 36.79
CA GLN A 10 39.98 -8.16 35.36
C GLN A 10 38.91 -7.32 34.65
N ALA A 11 39.33 -6.56 33.63
CA ALA A 11 38.42 -5.79 32.79
C ALA A 11 37.35 -6.72 32.16
N PRO A 12 36.07 -6.32 32.11
CA PRO A 12 35.04 -7.12 31.49
C PRO A 12 35.35 -7.36 30.01
N PRO A 13 35.06 -8.57 29.47
CA PRO A 13 35.34 -8.88 28.06
C PRO A 13 34.58 -7.88 27.16
N PRO A 14 35.19 -7.44 26.04
CA PRO A 14 34.56 -6.49 25.14
C PRO A 14 33.22 -7.04 24.68
N ALA A 15 32.14 -6.27 24.93
CA ALA A 15 30.79 -6.60 24.51
C ALA A 15 30.81 -6.96 23.02
N GLY A 16 30.56 -8.24 22.74
CA GLY A 16 30.61 -8.77 21.39
C GLY A 16 29.71 -7.91 20.50
N ARG A 17 30.31 -7.18 19.56
CA ARG A 17 29.58 -6.48 18.48
C ARG A 17 28.66 -7.51 17.85
N ALA A 18 27.37 -7.43 18.17
CA ALA A 18 26.35 -8.25 17.53
C ALA A 18 26.55 -8.11 16.03
N ARG A 19 27.09 -9.16 15.39
CA ARG A 19 27.35 -9.23 13.96
C ARG A 19 26.01 -9.10 13.27
N ARG A 20 25.62 -7.86 12.90
CA ARG A 20 24.41 -7.60 12.13
C ARG A 20 24.47 -8.50 10.90
N ARG A 21 23.65 -9.54 10.89
CA ARG A 21 23.49 -10.44 9.74
C ARG A 21 23.05 -9.59 8.56
N ARG A 22 23.93 -9.35 7.61
CA ARG A 22 23.52 -8.83 6.29
C ARG A 22 22.56 -9.85 5.70
N ALA A 23 21.42 -9.37 5.20
CA ALA A 23 20.47 -10.24 4.52
C ALA A 23 21.18 -10.96 3.37
N THR A 24 20.94 -12.26 3.25
CA THR A 24 21.51 -13.06 2.15
C THR A 24 20.88 -12.63 0.82
N PRO A 25 21.59 -12.72 -0.32
CA PRO A 25 21.04 -12.39 -1.64
C PRO A 25 19.71 -13.11 -1.93
N SER A 26 19.56 -14.35 -1.48
CA SER A 26 18.31 -15.13 -1.60
C SER A 26 17.14 -14.51 -0.85
N SER A 27 17.35 -13.99 0.36
CA SER A 27 16.30 -13.34 1.15
C SER A 27 15.83 -12.03 0.53
N THR A 28 16.73 -11.23 -0.05
CA THR A 28 16.39 -9.98 -0.74
C THR A 28 15.55 -10.24 -2.00
N MET A 29 15.89 -11.28 -2.77
CA MET A 29 15.14 -11.66 -3.96
C MET A 29 13.73 -12.18 -3.60
N THR A 30 13.61 -12.94 -2.52
CA THR A 30 12.31 -13.40 -2.02
C THR A 30 11.43 -12.23 -1.61
N LEU A 31 11.96 -11.23 -0.89
CA LEU A 31 11.22 -10.03 -0.51
C LEU A 31 10.78 -9.22 -1.74
N ALA A 32 11.64 -9.05 -2.73
CA ALA A 32 11.31 -8.34 -3.96
C ALA A 32 10.20 -9.06 -4.75
N ARG A 33 10.27 -10.39 -4.86
CA ARG A 33 9.24 -11.21 -5.50
C ARG A 33 7.91 -11.10 -4.76
N LEU A 34 7.90 -11.24 -3.44
CA LEU A 34 6.70 -11.17 -2.63
C LEU A 34 6.05 -9.79 -2.72
N SER A 35 6.85 -8.70 -2.64
CA SER A 35 6.36 -7.34 -2.83
C SER A 35 5.72 -7.14 -4.19
N CYS A 36 6.34 -7.63 -5.27
CA CYS A 36 5.79 -7.54 -6.62
C CYS A 36 4.47 -8.30 -6.75
N MET A 37 4.41 -9.55 -6.30
CA MET A 37 3.20 -10.38 -6.39
C MET A 37 2.02 -9.80 -5.60
N THR A 38 2.26 -9.35 -4.37
CA THR A 38 1.21 -8.76 -3.54
C THR A 38 0.75 -7.40 -4.08
N GLY A 39 1.65 -6.62 -4.70
CA GLY A 39 1.31 -5.40 -5.41
C GLY A 39 0.44 -5.63 -6.64
N ILE A 40 0.72 -6.68 -7.43
CA ILE A 40 -0.10 -7.08 -8.57
C ILE A 40 -1.48 -7.58 -8.09
N LEU A 41 -1.52 -8.40 -7.03
CA LEU A 41 -2.77 -8.88 -6.44
C LEU A 41 -3.64 -7.71 -5.95
N PHE A 42 -3.04 -6.74 -5.23
CA PHE A 42 -3.72 -5.51 -4.84
C PHE A 42 -4.32 -4.79 -6.04
N ALA A 43 -3.51 -4.55 -7.08
CA ALA A 43 -3.95 -3.82 -8.25
C ALA A 43 -5.10 -4.54 -8.98
N ALA A 44 -5.03 -5.86 -9.15
CA ALA A 44 -6.06 -6.65 -9.78
C ALA A 44 -7.40 -6.58 -9.02
N LEU A 45 -7.37 -6.79 -7.70
CA LEU A 45 -8.56 -6.72 -6.86
C LEU A 45 -9.15 -5.31 -6.81
N PHE A 46 -8.29 -4.29 -6.73
CA PHE A 46 -8.71 -2.90 -6.71
C PHE A 46 -9.36 -2.46 -8.02
N VAL A 47 -8.76 -2.82 -9.16
CA VAL A 47 -9.33 -2.54 -10.50
C VAL A 47 -10.65 -3.26 -10.68
N LEU A 48 -10.74 -4.53 -10.25
CA LEU A 48 -12.00 -5.28 -10.31
C LEU A 48 -13.08 -4.61 -9.46
N ALA A 49 -12.76 -4.17 -8.24
CA ALA A 49 -13.68 -3.40 -7.40
C ALA A 49 -14.14 -2.11 -8.09
N LEU A 50 -13.22 -1.40 -8.73
CA LEU A 50 -13.53 -0.17 -9.45
C LEU A 50 -14.50 -0.40 -10.63
N VAL A 51 -14.36 -1.51 -11.36
CA VAL A 51 -15.32 -1.89 -12.43
C VAL A 51 -16.74 -2.02 -11.88
N PHE A 52 -16.90 -2.66 -10.72
CA PHE A 52 -18.22 -2.77 -10.07
C PHE A 52 -18.75 -1.41 -9.59
N VAL A 53 -17.87 -0.52 -9.09
CA VAL A 53 -18.28 0.83 -8.67
C VAL A 53 -18.80 1.66 -9.86
N TYR A 54 -18.33 1.42 -11.08
CA TYR A 54 -18.83 2.09 -12.28
C TYR A 54 -20.31 1.76 -12.59
N THR A 55 -20.88 0.70 -12.02
CA THR A 55 -22.29 0.34 -12.17
C THR A 55 -23.20 1.08 -11.19
N THR A 56 -22.64 1.84 -10.24
CA THR A 56 -23.43 2.58 -9.25
C THR A 56 -24.00 3.87 -9.86
N PRO A 57 -25.20 4.30 -9.44
CA PRO A 57 -25.79 5.55 -9.94
C PRO A 57 -24.95 6.76 -9.54
N HIS A 58 -24.93 7.77 -10.39
CA HIS A 58 -24.30 9.05 -10.07
C HIS A 58 -25.01 9.73 -8.90
N LEU A 59 -24.27 10.54 -8.14
CA LEU A 59 -24.86 11.31 -7.02
C LEU A 59 -25.98 12.27 -7.46
N SER A 60 -26.00 12.67 -8.75
CA SER A 60 -27.03 13.48 -9.37
C SER A 60 -28.20 12.69 -9.96
N ALA A 61 -28.22 11.36 -9.81
CA ALA A 61 -29.33 10.53 -10.30
C ALA A 61 -30.63 10.84 -9.57
N SER A 62 -31.78 10.58 -10.21
CA SER A 62 -33.08 10.79 -9.59
C SER A 62 -33.32 9.87 -8.39
N ASP A 63 -34.22 10.23 -7.50
CA ASP A 63 -34.60 9.40 -6.35
C ASP A 63 -35.16 8.04 -6.79
N ALA A 64 -35.90 8.03 -7.91
CA ALA A 64 -36.41 6.81 -8.51
C ALA A 64 -35.28 5.88 -8.97
N ASP A 65 -34.21 6.41 -9.61
CA ASP A 65 -33.08 5.64 -10.09
C ASP A 65 -32.26 5.07 -8.91
N ILE A 66 -32.03 5.87 -7.86
CA ILE A 66 -31.37 5.42 -6.65
C ILE A 66 -32.15 4.30 -5.98
N THR A 67 -33.46 4.46 -5.83
CA THR A 67 -34.33 3.45 -5.22
C THR A 67 -34.36 2.18 -6.07
N ALA A 68 -34.48 2.31 -7.39
CA ALA A 68 -34.44 1.18 -8.33
C ALA A 68 -33.09 0.42 -8.25
N PHE A 69 -31.96 1.13 -8.17
CA PHE A 69 -30.64 0.52 -8.02
C PHE A 69 -30.56 -0.34 -6.76
N TYR A 70 -30.94 0.18 -5.60
CA TYR A 70 -30.92 -0.61 -4.36
C TYR A 70 -31.92 -1.77 -4.37
N ASN A 71 -33.01 -1.67 -5.11
CA ASN A 71 -33.97 -2.76 -5.24
C ASN A 71 -33.50 -3.90 -6.15
N SER A 72 -32.69 -3.62 -7.18
CA SER A 72 -32.38 -4.60 -8.23
C SER A 72 -30.89 -4.97 -8.34
N SER A 73 -29.95 -4.08 -8.02
CA SER A 73 -28.56 -4.21 -8.42
C SER A 73 -27.52 -3.95 -7.32
N SER A 74 -27.96 -3.80 -6.06
CA SER A 74 -27.06 -3.42 -4.96
C SER A 74 -26.05 -4.51 -4.53
N THR A 75 -26.25 -5.76 -4.94
CA THR A 75 -25.35 -6.88 -4.62
C THR A 75 -23.89 -6.63 -5.04
N ALA A 76 -23.67 -5.86 -6.11
CA ALA A 76 -22.33 -5.47 -6.54
C ALA A 76 -21.60 -4.64 -5.47
N LEU A 77 -22.27 -3.67 -4.82
CA LEU A 77 -21.69 -2.87 -3.73
C LEU A 77 -21.35 -3.72 -2.51
N VAL A 78 -22.19 -4.69 -2.17
CA VAL A 78 -21.95 -5.63 -1.08
C VAL A 78 -20.70 -6.45 -1.38
N THR A 79 -20.58 -7.00 -2.59
CA THR A 79 -19.39 -7.77 -3.02
C THR A 79 -18.11 -6.94 -2.96
N VAL A 80 -18.15 -5.69 -3.43
CA VAL A 80 -17.01 -4.76 -3.37
C VAL A 80 -16.62 -4.47 -1.92
N GLY A 81 -17.60 -4.11 -1.07
CA GLY A 81 -17.35 -3.71 0.31
C GLY A 81 -16.90 -4.84 1.22
N ILE A 82 -17.46 -6.05 1.06
CA ILE A 82 -17.18 -7.19 1.94
C ILE A 82 -15.97 -8.01 1.48
N TYR A 83 -15.73 -8.15 0.18
CA TYR A 83 -14.72 -9.05 -0.33
C TYR A 83 -13.58 -8.34 -1.06
N LEU A 84 -13.88 -7.60 -2.13
CA LEU A 84 -12.81 -7.12 -3.02
C LEU A 84 -11.92 -6.08 -2.35
N ILE A 85 -12.48 -5.08 -1.71
CA ILE A 85 -11.71 -4.02 -1.06
C ILE A 85 -10.99 -4.49 0.19
N PRO A 86 -11.58 -5.28 1.11
CA PRO A 86 -10.84 -5.87 2.22
C PRO A 86 -9.65 -6.72 1.77
N LEU A 87 -9.83 -7.60 0.78
CA LEU A 87 -8.74 -8.41 0.24
C LEU A 87 -7.67 -7.57 -0.47
N ALA A 88 -8.09 -6.54 -1.24
CA ALA A 88 -7.15 -5.60 -1.85
C ALA A 88 -6.33 -4.85 -0.79
N GLY A 89 -6.98 -4.37 0.28
CA GLY A 89 -6.30 -3.68 1.38
C GLY A 89 -5.29 -4.57 2.10
N ILE A 90 -5.64 -5.84 2.37
CA ILE A 90 -4.73 -6.82 2.95
C ILE A 90 -3.54 -7.05 2.02
N ALA A 91 -3.78 -7.28 0.72
CA ALA A 91 -2.71 -7.45 -0.27
C ALA A 91 -1.79 -6.23 -0.34
N PHE A 92 -2.36 -5.02 -0.25
CA PHE A 92 -1.58 -3.78 -0.20
C PHE A 92 -0.73 -3.67 1.07
N LEU A 93 -1.25 -4.01 2.25
CA LEU A 93 -0.47 -4.00 3.49
C LEU A 93 0.70 -4.99 3.44
N TRP A 94 0.51 -6.15 2.83
CA TRP A 94 1.60 -7.10 2.56
C TRP A 94 2.64 -6.52 1.60
N HIS A 95 2.19 -5.88 0.50
CA HIS A 95 3.08 -5.16 -0.41
C HIS A 95 3.89 -4.09 0.31
N ALA A 96 3.24 -3.23 1.09
CA ALA A 96 3.88 -2.15 1.83
C ALA A 96 4.91 -2.67 2.84
N HIS A 97 4.54 -3.72 3.60
CA HIS A 97 5.43 -4.32 4.58
C HIS A 97 6.65 -5.00 3.94
N THR A 98 6.44 -5.80 2.90
CA THR A 98 7.55 -6.49 2.20
C THR A 98 8.47 -5.52 1.46
N THR A 99 7.92 -4.44 0.89
CA THR A 99 8.71 -3.34 0.31
C THR A 99 9.58 -2.67 1.38
N ARG A 100 9.02 -2.41 2.57
CA ARG A 100 9.78 -1.84 3.70
C ARG A 100 10.89 -2.76 4.18
N LEU A 101 10.66 -4.07 4.29
CA LEU A 101 11.69 -5.05 4.64
C LEU A 101 12.80 -5.09 3.59
N LEU A 102 12.43 -5.02 2.32
CA LEU A 102 13.38 -4.95 1.21
C LEU A 102 14.27 -3.70 1.29
N ILE A 103 13.70 -2.53 1.54
CA ILE A 103 14.45 -1.29 1.75
C ILE A 103 15.42 -1.44 2.91
N LYS A 104 14.97 -1.93 4.07
CA LYS A 104 15.81 -2.16 5.26
C LYS A 104 16.89 -3.20 5.07
N SER A 105 16.69 -4.16 4.18
CA SER A 105 17.74 -5.13 3.83
C SER A 105 18.92 -4.50 3.09
N ARG A 106 18.69 -3.38 2.39
CA ARG A 106 19.70 -2.61 1.63
C ARG A 106 20.23 -1.41 2.40
N THR A 107 19.36 -0.73 3.11
CA THR A 107 19.67 0.43 3.94
C THR A 107 19.19 0.15 5.37
N PRO A 108 20.04 -0.40 6.25
CA PRO A 108 19.61 -0.82 7.60
C PRO A 108 19.12 0.32 8.49
N SER A 109 19.54 1.54 8.20
CA SER A 109 19.11 2.76 8.91
C SER A 109 18.67 3.81 7.88
N PRO A 110 17.48 3.64 7.27
CA PRO A 110 16.97 4.61 6.32
C PRO A 110 16.57 5.91 7.02
N SER A 111 16.39 6.97 6.24
CA SER A 111 15.93 8.27 6.73
C SER A 111 14.65 8.11 7.56
N ALA A 112 14.67 8.54 8.82
CA ALA A 112 13.63 8.24 9.82
C ALA A 112 12.24 8.78 9.44
N ILE A 113 12.19 10.01 8.90
CA ILE A 113 10.91 10.65 8.52
C ILE A 113 10.22 9.88 7.40
N PRO A 114 10.83 9.61 6.22
CA PRO A 114 10.20 8.80 5.19
C PRO A 114 9.85 7.38 5.65
N ASP A 115 10.68 6.73 6.49
CA ASP A 115 10.41 5.37 6.98
C ASP A 115 9.15 5.32 7.87
N GLY A 116 8.99 6.30 8.76
CA GLY A 116 7.77 6.42 9.58
C GLY A 116 6.53 6.75 8.76
N LEU A 117 6.63 7.77 7.90
CA LEU A 117 5.51 8.23 7.08
C LEU A 117 5.07 7.18 6.03
N GLN A 118 5.96 6.36 5.51
CA GLN A 118 5.61 5.28 4.58
C GLN A 118 4.58 4.33 5.20
N LEU A 119 4.82 3.85 6.41
CA LEU A 119 3.92 2.91 7.07
C LEU A 119 2.59 3.58 7.43
N VAL A 120 2.66 4.76 8.05
CA VAL A 120 1.47 5.51 8.47
C VAL A 120 0.57 5.85 7.30
N SER A 121 1.13 6.35 6.19
CA SER A 121 0.35 6.70 5.00
C SER A 121 -0.25 5.47 4.31
N GLY A 122 0.46 4.34 4.30
CA GLY A 122 -0.08 3.08 3.79
C GLY A 122 -1.26 2.56 4.61
N ILE A 123 -1.17 2.61 5.94
CA ILE A 123 -2.28 2.25 6.85
C ILE A 123 -3.44 3.23 6.66
N LEU A 124 -3.17 4.54 6.63
CA LEU A 124 -4.19 5.57 6.43
C LEU A 124 -4.95 5.36 5.11
N PHE A 125 -4.24 5.04 4.02
CA PHE A 125 -4.87 4.70 2.74
C PHE A 125 -5.87 3.54 2.91
N VAL A 126 -5.46 2.43 3.53
CA VAL A 126 -6.32 1.24 3.70
C VAL A 126 -7.50 1.52 4.63
N VAL A 127 -7.29 2.23 5.73
CA VAL A 127 -8.37 2.58 6.67
C VAL A 127 -9.43 3.44 6.00
N LEU A 128 -9.01 4.47 5.24
CA LEU A 128 -9.94 5.35 4.54
C LEU A 128 -10.64 4.63 3.39
N LEU A 129 -9.95 3.70 2.72
CA LEU A 129 -10.53 2.86 1.68
C LEU A 129 -11.62 1.96 2.28
N PHE A 130 -11.37 1.32 3.42
CA PHE A 130 -12.35 0.46 4.10
C PHE A 130 -13.54 1.27 4.63
N ALA A 131 -13.27 2.38 5.33
CA ALA A 131 -14.33 3.22 5.87
C ALA A 131 -15.20 3.84 4.77
N GLY A 132 -14.59 4.27 3.66
CA GLY A 132 -15.31 4.82 2.52
C GLY A 132 -16.18 3.80 1.80
N THR A 133 -15.67 2.59 1.57
CA THR A 133 -16.46 1.52 0.95
C THR A 133 -17.53 0.97 1.88
N ALA A 134 -17.29 0.91 3.20
CA ALA A 134 -18.30 0.56 4.18
C ALA A 134 -19.44 1.59 4.21
N SER A 135 -19.12 2.89 4.13
CA SER A 135 -20.13 3.94 4.03
C SER A 135 -20.94 3.82 2.74
N ALA A 136 -20.28 3.74 1.59
CA ALA A 136 -20.94 3.62 0.29
C ALA A 136 -21.82 2.36 0.17
N GLY A 137 -21.40 1.25 0.77
CA GLY A 137 -22.11 -0.04 0.76
C GLY A 137 -23.14 -0.21 1.86
N SER A 138 -23.27 0.73 2.80
CA SER A 138 -24.08 0.58 4.01
C SER A 138 -25.55 0.30 3.75
N VAL A 139 -26.18 0.99 2.78
CA VAL A 139 -27.58 0.81 2.41
C VAL A 139 -27.81 -0.54 1.73
N ALA A 140 -26.90 -0.97 0.86
CA ALA A 140 -26.93 -2.27 0.23
C ALA A 140 -26.82 -3.40 1.27
N LEU A 141 -25.92 -3.24 2.22
CA LEU A 141 -25.71 -4.20 3.31
C LEU A 141 -26.92 -4.26 4.25
N LEU A 142 -27.53 -3.11 4.57
CA LEU A 142 -28.78 -3.06 5.35
C LEU A 142 -29.87 -3.89 4.71
N LYS A 143 -30.04 -3.74 3.39
CA LYS A 143 -31.04 -4.52 2.62
C LYS A 143 -30.75 -6.03 2.65
N ASP A 144 -29.47 -6.41 2.48
CA ASP A 144 -29.10 -7.83 2.44
C ASP A 144 -29.22 -8.53 3.80
N LEU A 145 -28.94 -7.81 4.89
CA LEU A 145 -28.92 -8.38 6.24
C LEU A 145 -30.24 -8.27 6.98
N THR A 146 -31.20 -7.46 6.49
CA THR A 146 -32.44 -7.18 7.21
C THR A 146 -33.64 -7.18 6.27
N SER A 147 -34.85 -7.31 6.86
CA SER A 147 -36.10 -7.10 6.16
C SER A 147 -36.61 -5.65 6.31
N ALA A 148 -35.79 -4.74 6.77
CA ALA A 148 -36.15 -3.34 6.96
C ALA A 148 -36.44 -2.66 5.61
N PRO A 149 -37.39 -1.70 5.57
CA PRO A 149 -37.61 -0.91 4.38
C PRO A 149 -36.38 -0.11 4.02
N LEU A 150 -36.16 0.14 2.74
CA LEU A 150 -35.04 0.97 2.29
C LEU A 150 -35.15 2.39 2.89
N PRO A 151 -34.04 2.98 3.32
CA PRO A 151 -34.04 4.38 3.75
C PRO A 151 -34.37 5.32 2.57
N SER A 152 -34.60 6.61 2.85
CA SER A 152 -34.84 7.59 1.81
C SER A 152 -33.69 7.69 0.81
N ALA A 153 -34.00 8.08 -0.43
CA ALA A 153 -32.98 8.27 -1.47
C ALA A 153 -31.93 9.32 -1.05
N ASP A 154 -32.30 10.35 -0.29
CA ASP A 154 -31.38 11.36 0.22
C ASP A 154 -30.39 10.79 1.24
N PHE A 155 -30.85 9.92 2.14
CA PHE A 155 -29.94 9.23 3.05
C PHE A 155 -28.95 8.34 2.30
N ALA A 156 -29.44 7.55 1.34
CA ALA A 156 -28.63 6.67 0.52
C ALA A 156 -27.56 7.48 -0.28
N ARG A 157 -27.99 8.60 -0.87
CA ARG A 157 -27.10 9.54 -1.58
C ARG A 157 -26.06 10.15 -0.65
N GLY A 158 -26.45 10.53 0.58
CA GLY A 158 -25.51 11.03 1.60
C GLY A 158 -24.45 10.02 1.96
N MET A 159 -24.81 8.75 2.17
CA MET A 159 -23.86 7.67 2.48
C MET A 159 -22.89 7.39 1.32
N LEU A 160 -23.39 7.42 0.07
CA LEU A 160 -22.54 7.34 -1.12
C LEU A 160 -21.58 8.52 -1.21
N ALA A 161 -22.04 9.75 -0.96
CA ALA A 161 -21.19 10.95 -1.02
C ALA A 161 -20.08 10.92 0.02
N VAL A 162 -20.38 10.51 1.26
CA VAL A 162 -19.37 10.32 2.32
C VAL A 162 -18.34 9.27 1.89
N GLY A 163 -18.81 8.12 1.39
CA GLY A 163 -17.94 7.05 0.91
C GLY A 163 -17.04 7.51 -0.23
N TYR A 164 -17.57 8.21 -1.20
CA TYR A 164 -16.79 8.76 -2.32
C TYR A 164 -15.78 9.80 -1.85
N GLY A 165 -16.14 10.70 -0.93
CA GLY A 165 -15.22 11.65 -0.33
C GLY A 165 -14.05 10.94 0.35
N MET A 166 -14.33 9.91 1.17
CA MET A 166 -13.28 9.14 1.84
C MET A 166 -12.34 8.45 0.85
N VAL A 167 -12.86 7.84 -0.21
CA VAL A 167 -12.07 7.08 -1.18
C VAL A 167 -11.37 8.00 -2.17
N PHE A 168 -12.11 8.88 -2.85
CA PHE A 168 -11.56 9.69 -3.96
C PHE A 168 -10.75 10.91 -3.50
N ILE A 169 -10.97 11.37 -2.26
CA ILE A 169 -10.24 12.53 -1.75
C ILE A 169 -9.21 12.08 -0.71
N TYR A 170 -9.65 11.52 0.38
CA TYR A 170 -8.75 11.29 1.53
C TYR A 170 -7.86 10.07 1.36
N ALA A 171 -8.36 8.93 0.86
CA ALA A 171 -7.52 7.75 0.64
C ALA A 171 -6.47 8.02 -0.45
N LEU A 172 -6.79 8.75 -1.54
CA LEU A 172 -5.81 9.12 -2.56
C LEU A 172 -4.66 9.97 -2.01
N ARG A 173 -4.91 10.82 -1.01
CA ARG A 173 -3.83 11.56 -0.34
C ARG A 173 -2.91 10.65 0.47
N GLY A 174 -3.49 9.66 1.15
CA GLY A 174 -2.71 8.60 1.79
C GLY A 174 -1.84 7.82 0.80
N ALA A 175 -2.42 7.45 -0.36
CA ALA A 175 -1.71 6.79 -1.46
C ALA A 175 -0.58 7.66 -2.04
N GLY A 176 -0.82 8.95 -2.22
CA GLY A 176 0.17 9.92 -2.70
C GLY A 176 1.35 10.06 -1.73
N MET A 177 1.08 10.17 -0.43
CA MET A 177 2.13 10.23 0.60
C MET A 177 2.92 8.91 0.66
N TYR A 178 2.24 7.76 0.53
CA TYR A 178 2.90 6.45 0.44
C TYR A 178 3.82 6.37 -0.78
N ALA A 179 3.36 6.81 -1.96
CA ALA A 179 4.17 6.81 -3.17
C ALA A 179 5.40 7.73 -3.04
N LEU A 180 5.23 8.93 -2.47
CA LEU A 180 6.29 9.89 -2.22
C LEU A 180 7.39 9.31 -1.32
N THR A 181 7.00 8.81 -0.15
CA THR A 181 7.94 8.30 0.86
C THR A 181 8.60 7.00 0.42
N THR A 182 7.85 6.08 -0.21
CA THR A 182 8.40 4.83 -0.77
C THR A 182 9.42 5.12 -1.88
N THR A 183 9.14 6.09 -2.76
CA THR A 183 10.08 6.51 -3.81
C THR A 183 11.37 7.04 -3.21
N SER A 184 11.29 7.90 -2.18
CA SER A 184 12.45 8.46 -1.50
C SER A 184 13.33 7.37 -0.88
N LEU A 185 12.71 6.42 -0.18
CA LEU A 185 13.40 5.29 0.46
C LEU A 185 14.02 4.31 -0.55
N LEU A 186 13.32 4.00 -1.64
CA LEU A 186 13.85 3.15 -2.72
C LEU A 186 15.01 3.81 -3.46
N ARG A 187 15.01 5.15 -3.56
CA ARG A 187 16.16 5.90 -4.09
C ARG A 187 17.36 5.84 -3.14
N GLU A 188 17.14 6.06 -1.86
CA GLU A 188 18.16 5.97 -0.83
C GLU A 188 18.79 4.58 -0.80
N ALA A 189 17.98 3.53 -0.99
CA ALA A 189 18.44 2.15 -1.10
C ALA A 189 19.13 1.80 -2.44
N GLY A 190 19.21 2.74 -3.39
CA GLY A 190 19.83 2.55 -4.71
C GLY A 190 19.06 1.63 -5.66
N ILE A 191 17.80 1.29 -5.33
CA ILE A 191 16.99 0.34 -6.12
C ILE A 191 16.22 1.06 -7.23
N MET A 192 15.73 2.28 -6.98
CA MET A 192 14.88 3.01 -7.92
C MET A 192 15.72 3.85 -8.91
N PRO A 193 15.49 3.71 -10.24
CA PRO A 193 16.16 4.52 -11.25
C PRO A 193 15.67 5.97 -11.19
N LYS A 194 16.53 6.91 -11.60
CA LYS A 194 16.24 8.37 -11.53
C LYS A 194 14.97 8.75 -12.31
N TRP A 195 14.78 8.19 -13.52
CA TRP A 195 13.61 8.48 -14.36
C TRP A 195 12.30 8.03 -13.70
N LEU A 196 12.28 6.80 -13.13
CA LEU A 196 11.08 6.29 -12.45
C LEU A 196 10.80 7.06 -11.16
N ALA A 197 11.84 7.49 -10.45
CA ALA A 197 11.65 8.32 -9.27
C ALA A 197 11.01 9.67 -9.63
N LEU A 198 11.42 10.30 -10.74
CA LEU A 198 10.78 11.53 -11.21
C LEU A 198 9.30 11.30 -11.54
N VAL A 199 8.98 10.26 -12.30
CA VAL A 199 7.59 9.89 -12.60
C VAL A 199 6.81 9.61 -11.32
N SER A 200 7.40 8.89 -10.37
CA SER A 200 6.76 8.58 -9.09
C SER A 200 6.47 9.82 -8.24
N TYR A 201 7.35 10.82 -8.25
CA TYR A 201 7.10 12.10 -7.57
C TYR A 201 5.97 12.89 -8.24
N LEU A 202 5.89 12.86 -9.58
CA LEU A 202 4.76 13.48 -10.31
C LEU A 202 3.45 12.78 -10.00
N VAL A 203 3.43 11.45 -9.98
CA VAL A 203 2.26 10.65 -9.55
C VAL A 203 1.87 10.99 -8.12
N ALA A 204 2.81 11.04 -7.20
CA ALA A 204 2.57 11.39 -5.81
C ALA A 204 1.99 12.81 -5.68
N ALA A 205 2.57 13.78 -6.37
CA ALA A 205 2.08 15.16 -6.38
C ALA A 205 0.65 15.24 -6.93
N PHE A 206 0.36 14.54 -8.02
CA PHE A 206 -0.99 14.47 -8.57
C PHE A 206 -1.99 13.90 -7.54
N LEU A 207 -1.67 12.77 -6.91
CA LEU A 207 -2.54 12.13 -5.92
C LEU A 207 -2.74 12.99 -4.67
N LEU A 208 -1.74 13.78 -4.27
CA LEU A 208 -1.83 14.68 -3.11
C LEU A 208 -2.66 15.92 -3.39
N LEU A 209 -2.57 16.48 -4.60
CA LEU A 209 -3.14 17.79 -4.94
C LEU A 209 -4.46 17.67 -5.71
N SER A 210 -4.69 16.55 -6.41
CA SER A 210 -5.89 16.37 -7.22
C SER A 210 -7.14 16.27 -6.35
N THR A 211 -8.18 16.99 -6.79
CA THR A 211 -9.56 16.88 -6.30
C THR A 211 -10.47 16.20 -7.33
N ALA A 212 -9.87 15.59 -8.36
CA ALA A 212 -10.63 14.96 -9.43
C ALA A 212 -11.35 13.71 -8.92
N MET A 213 -12.68 13.79 -8.82
CA MET A 213 -13.53 12.65 -8.49
C MET A 213 -13.78 11.75 -9.72
N HIS A 214 -12.84 11.73 -10.66
CA HIS A 214 -12.97 10.88 -11.84
C HIS A 214 -12.38 9.50 -11.55
N PRO A 215 -13.10 8.41 -11.79
CA PRO A 215 -12.63 7.05 -11.50
C PRO A 215 -11.29 6.69 -12.15
N ALA A 216 -10.97 7.26 -13.32
CA ALA A 216 -9.67 7.05 -13.95
C ALA A 216 -8.47 7.52 -13.09
N ALA A 217 -8.66 8.53 -12.22
CA ALA A 217 -7.62 8.98 -11.30
C ALA A 217 -7.25 7.88 -10.28
N MET A 218 -8.22 7.00 -9.94
CA MET A 218 -8.02 5.88 -9.05
C MET A 218 -7.09 4.80 -9.64
N LEU A 219 -7.01 4.69 -10.97
CA LEU A 219 -6.12 3.73 -11.64
C LEU A 219 -4.64 4.11 -11.54
N LEU A 220 -4.35 5.38 -11.27
CA LEU A 220 -2.97 5.87 -11.24
C LEU A 220 -2.15 5.18 -10.13
N PHE A 221 -2.74 5.02 -8.95
CA PHE A 221 -2.05 4.42 -7.81
C PHE A 221 -1.76 2.92 -7.98
N PRO A 222 -2.74 2.04 -8.28
CA PRO A 222 -2.46 0.63 -8.53
C PRO A 222 -1.51 0.40 -9.71
N THR A 223 -1.62 1.20 -10.77
CA THR A 223 -0.67 1.16 -11.90
C THR A 223 0.75 1.50 -11.44
N TRP A 224 0.91 2.53 -10.63
CA TRP A 224 2.20 2.89 -10.04
C TRP A 224 2.75 1.76 -9.15
N VAL A 225 1.93 1.14 -8.32
CA VAL A 225 2.34 0.01 -7.46
C VAL A 225 2.89 -1.15 -8.30
N VAL A 226 2.21 -1.50 -9.39
CA VAL A 226 2.65 -2.56 -10.31
C VAL A 226 3.98 -2.21 -10.97
N ILE A 227 4.09 -1.01 -11.56
CA ILE A 227 5.31 -0.58 -12.27
C ILE A 227 6.49 -0.50 -11.31
N ALA A 228 6.31 0.15 -10.16
CA ALA A 228 7.35 0.27 -9.15
C ALA A 228 7.78 -1.10 -8.62
N GLY A 229 6.83 -1.97 -8.28
CA GLY A 229 7.07 -3.34 -7.82
C GLY A 229 7.83 -4.17 -8.85
N LEU A 230 7.48 -4.09 -10.12
CA LEU A 230 8.15 -4.82 -11.20
C LEU A 230 9.60 -4.33 -11.40
N VAL A 231 9.82 -3.01 -11.44
CA VAL A 231 11.17 -2.44 -11.57
C VAL A 231 12.04 -2.80 -10.38
N VAL A 232 11.48 -2.75 -9.18
CA VAL A 232 12.18 -3.17 -7.95
C VAL A 232 12.56 -4.64 -8.02
N PHE A 233 11.66 -5.51 -8.46
CA PHE A 233 11.91 -6.95 -8.63
C PHE A 233 13.04 -7.22 -9.64
N ILE A 234 12.98 -6.61 -10.83
CA ILE A 234 14.00 -6.78 -11.89
C ILE A 234 15.38 -6.30 -11.39
N ARG A 235 15.43 -5.17 -10.69
CA ARG A 235 16.70 -4.62 -10.20
C ARG A 235 17.28 -5.37 -9.01
N ALA A 236 16.42 -5.90 -8.12
CA ALA A 236 16.88 -6.74 -7.03
C ALA A 236 17.56 -8.01 -7.55
N GLY A 237 17.08 -8.59 -8.67
CA GLY A 237 17.70 -9.73 -9.32
C GLY A 237 19.09 -9.43 -9.91
N ARG A 238 19.24 -8.30 -10.60
CA ARG A 238 20.54 -7.92 -11.23
C ARG A 238 21.68 -7.67 -10.24
N VAL A 239 21.36 -7.20 -9.04
CA VAL A 239 22.37 -6.91 -8.01
C VAL A 239 22.75 -8.18 -7.22
N ALA A 240 21.95 -9.25 -7.31
CA ALA A 240 22.24 -10.53 -6.67
C ALA A 240 23.20 -11.42 -7.48
N GLU A 241 23.45 -11.10 -8.76
CA GLU A 241 24.43 -11.84 -9.57
C GLU A 241 25.88 -11.43 -9.20
N PRO A 242 26.76 -12.39 -8.85
CA PRO A 242 28.20 -12.11 -8.68
C PRO A 242 28.80 -11.57 -9.98
N PRO A 243 29.80 -10.66 -9.90
CA PRO A 243 30.50 -10.18 -11.08
C PRO A 243 31.05 -11.35 -11.89
N ALA A 244 30.98 -11.24 -13.23
CA ALA A 244 31.37 -12.30 -14.15
C ALA A 244 32.84 -12.78 -13.95
N SER A 245 33.67 -11.97 -13.34
CA SER A 245 35.09 -12.31 -12.97
C SER A 245 35.18 -13.39 -11.90
N GLU A 246 34.23 -13.52 -10.98
CA GLU A 246 34.24 -14.57 -9.96
C GLU A 246 33.71 -15.91 -10.47
N ARG A 247 32.96 -15.93 -11.59
CA ARG A 247 32.45 -17.17 -12.23
C ARG A 247 33.52 -17.88 -13.08
N GLN A 248 34.58 -17.19 -13.45
CA GLN A 248 35.67 -17.77 -14.27
C GLN A 248 36.82 -18.39 -13.41
N SER A 249 36.76 -18.20 -12.09
CA SER A 249 37.80 -18.70 -11.15
C SER A 249 37.30 -19.87 -10.27
N ALA A 250 36.08 -20.36 -10.46
CA ALA A 250 35.49 -21.52 -9.78
C ALA A 250 35.28 -22.68 -10.76
#